data_3f897a8f6e1d0cafe69ed18e2cf6fcb4
#
_entry.id   3f897a8f6e1d0cafe69ed18e2cf6fcb4
#
_cell.length_a   1.000
_cell.length_b   1.000
_cell.length_c   1.000
_cell.angle_alpha   90.00
_cell.angle_beta   90.00
_cell.angle_gamma   90.00
#
_symmetry.space_group_name_H-M   'P 1'
#
loop_
_entity.id
_entity.type
_entity.pdbx_description
1 polymer ?
#
loop_
_entity_poly.entity_id
_entity_poly.type
_entity_poly.pdbx_seq_one_letter_code
_entity_poly.pdbx_strand_id
1 'polypeptide(L)'
;MRDKDDKRGKSVCRLALLTCLASLTAPAAELAADFSREIGPVRPEIHSSGIGPTICSQTARDMDDIKAMGFKASRTHDWALINDNERVCDYYHIFPLAHLDAKDPKNYVFKPTDYLLKRTREEMGTEVFYRLGTSIEHSGLKVHFNNVIPEDFDKLAETFAATVRHYNRGWADGFEWGIKYWEIWNEPDGIQTMWTPPEGLTDEDMKRDSAKRSECRAKFVEFFVKALKRLKSEFGDTIKVGGPALCSYKEDWFKDIFSACRAAGVAPDFISWHGYRNDPMAYNKEADSGRALCDSYGFKDCELILNEWHYFGENYSWDDMQRCSDPDVKARIWEGPDSHNGIRSACFTLATLANLECSKYSQAFWYGCRHTGSWGFKDALQKKYKVFYALKMFGDIMKEYSTICASESEGAVTLFPVKDVSGRKALLVVDYGGASRRISVKVAGVAAGMEAKCVLLDDKHDFEPHKVAFGGGRLNLVKPDFHSAAFFVTFGH
;
A
#
# COMPACT_ATOMS: atom_id res chain seq x y z
N MET A 1 5.38 69.36 9.66
CA MET A 1 4.26 70.34 9.77
C MET A 1 3.03 69.47 10.10
N ARG A 2 2.69 69.60 11.35
CA ARG A 2 1.37 69.83 11.98
C ARG A 2 0.34 68.75 11.63
N ASP A 3 0.04 67.92 12.53
CA ASP A 3 -0.61 68.14 13.84
C ASP A 3 -2.13 67.98 13.81
N LYS A 4 -2.60 67.23 14.72
CA LYS A 4 -3.74 67.20 15.63
C LYS A 4 -4.84 66.19 15.32
N ASP A 5 -4.94 65.26 16.24
CA ASP A 5 -5.86 65.18 17.40
C ASP A 5 -7.36 65.28 17.02
N ASP A 6 -8.19 64.39 17.47
CA ASP A 6 -8.84 64.42 18.78
C ASP A 6 -9.81 63.22 18.98
N LYS A 7 -9.69 62.67 20.14
CA LYS A 7 -10.50 61.97 21.11
C LYS A 7 -12.03 61.99 20.99
N ARG A 8 -12.55 60.93 21.57
CA ARG A 8 -13.71 60.69 22.48
C ARG A 8 -14.63 59.62 21.90
N GLY A 9 -14.93 58.57 22.55
CA GLY A 9 -15.11 58.31 23.98
C GLY A 9 -16.51 57.76 24.24
N LYS A 10 -16.60 56.72 25.07
CA LYS A 10 -17.76 56.19 25.78
C LYS A 10 -18.58 55.13 25.00
N SER A 11 -18.96 54.04 25.51
CA SER A 11 -19.14 53.50 26.87
C SER A 11 -19.98 52.23 26.76
N VAL A 12 -19.44 51.18 27.30
CA VAL A 12 -20.13 50.12 28.08
C VAL A 12 -21.58 49.78 27.76
N CYS A 13 -21.82 48.55 27.34
CA CYS A 13 -22.84 47.75 27.93
C CYS A 13 -22.45 46.26 27.97
N ARG A 14 -22.09 45.78 29.16
CA ARG A 14 -21.96 44.38 29.47
C ARG A 14 -23.37 43.79 29.51
N LEU A 15 -23.67 42.85 28.63
CA LEU A 15 -24.74 41.89 28.83
C LEU A 15 -24.09 40.51 28.84
N ALA A 16 -23.87 40.00 30.04
CA ALA A 16 -23.48 38.60 30.24
C ALA A 16 -24.72 37.75 29.99
N LEU A 17 -24.77 37.09 28.81
CA LEU A 17 -25.64 35.95 28.58
C LEU A 17 -24.87 34.73 29.02
N LEU A 18 -25.19 34.24 30.23
CA LEU A 18 -24.94 32.86 30.65
C LEU A 18 -25.83 31.94 29.81
N THR A 19 -25.31 31.46 28.67
CA THR A 19 -25.86 30.26 28.04
C THR A 19 -25.16 29.07 28.70
N CYS A 20 -25.84 28.41 29.62
CA CYS A 20 -25.57 27.04 30.03
C CYS A 20 -25.68 26.16 28.77
N LEU A 21 -24.56 25.94 28.08
CA LEU A 21 -24.40 24.79 27.18
C LEU A 21 -24.24 23.58 28.10
N ALA A 22 -25.31 22.88 28.35
CA ALA A 22 -25.28 21.49 28.74
C ALA A 22 -24.72 20.75 27.53
N SER A 23 -23.38 20.59 27.48
CA SER A 23 -22.73 19.60 26.59
C SER A 23 -23.26 18.24 27.05
N LEU A 24 -24.22 17.71 26.31
CA LEU A 24 -24.50 16.28 26.27
C LEU A 24 -23.21 15.65 25.76
N THR A 25 -22.27 15.36 26.66
CA THR A 25 -21.16 14.46 26.39
C THR A 25 -21.82 13.09 26.16
N ALA A 26 -21.94 12.70 24.90
CA ALA A 26 -22.09 11.28 24.59
C ALA A 26 -20.95 10.57 25.34
N PRO A 27 -21.23 9.44 26.01
CA PRO A 27 -20.20 8.69 26.70
C PRO A 27 -19.11 8.41 25.68
N ALA A 28 -17.86 8.72 26.02
CA ALA A 28 -16.71 8.37 25.19
C ALA A 28 -16.83 6.88 24.86
N ALA A 29 -16.69 6.52 23.59
CA ALA A 29 -16.77 5.13 23.18
C ALA A 29 -15.69 4.35 23.94
N GLU A 30 -16.05 3.23 24.54
CA GLU A 30 -15.14 2.42 25.36
C GLU A 30 -14.34 1.50 24.43
N LEU A 31 -13.01 1.55 24.48
CA LEU A 31 -12.17 0.58 23.81
C LEU A 31 -12.51 -0.83 24.27
N ALA A 32 -12.93 -1.71 23.34
CA ALA A 32 -13.34 -3.06 23.67
C ALA A 32 -12.85 -4.11 22.67
N ALA A 33 -12.46 -5.26 23.16
CA ALA A 33 -12.15 -6.46 22.37
C ALA A 33 -12.98 -7.64 22.89
N ASP A 34 -13.66 -8.36 21.98
CA ASP A 34 -14.54 -9.48 22.33
C ASP A 34 -14.14 -10.76 21.58
N PHE A 35 -13.39 -11.62 22.23
CA PHE A 35 -12.94 -12.89 21.69
C PHE A 35 -14.06 -13.95 21.58
N SER A 36 -15.22 -13.72 22.13
CA SER A 36 -16.39 -14.59 21.97
C SER A 36 -17.13 -14.36 20.66
N ARG A 37 -16.90 -13.21 20.00
CA ARG A 37 -17.55 -12.81 18.75
C ARG A 37 -16.55 -12.80 17.61
N GLU A 38 -16.60 -13.82 16.74
CA GLU A 38 -15.79 -13.88 15.51
C GLU A 38 -16.39 -12.98 14.44
N ILE A 39 -15.53 -12.34 13.63
CA ILE A 39 -15.95 -11.53 12.48
C ILE A 39 -15.50 -12.11 11.14
N GLY A 40 -14.44 -12.89 11.11
CA GLY A 40 -13.97 -13.54 9.90
C GLY A 40 -12.59 -14.16 10.03
N PRO A 41 -12.10 -14.82 8.98
CA PRO A 41 -10.73 -15.30 8.93
C PRO A 41 -9.75 -14.15 8.74
N VAL A 42 -8.50 -14.34 9.16
CA VAL A 42 -7.40 -13.47 8.71
C VAL A 42 -7.13 -13.68 7.22
N ARG A 43 -6.72 -12.62 6.52
CA ARG A 43 -6.54 -12.59 5.07
C ARG A 43 -5.07 -12.27 4.72
N PRO A 44 -4.21 -13.28 4.57
CA PRO A 44 -2.78 -13.07 4.32
C PRO A 44 -2.48 -12.19 3.10
N GLU A 45 -3.38 -12.11 2.13
CA GLU A 45 -3.28 -11.28 0.92
C GLU A 45 -3.20 -9.78 1.24
N ILE A 46 -3.74 -9.35 2.38
CA ILE A 46 -3.64 -7.96 2.88
C ILE A 46 -2.21 -7.63 3.30
N HIS A 47 -1.42 -8.63 3.66
CA HIS A 47 -0.02 -8.46 4.04
C HIS A 47 0.91 -8.82 2.88
N SER A 48 0.89 -8.01 1.82
CA SER A 48 1.76 -8.14 0.64
C SER A 48 2.62 -6.89 0.45
N SER A 49 3.60 -6.90 -0.44
CA SER A 49 4.49 -5.76 -0.65
C SER A 49 4.96 -5.59 -2.09
N GLY A 50 5.55 -4.41 -2.40
CA GLY A 50 6.29 -4.17 -3.63
C GLY A 50 7.76 -4.61 -3.58
N ILE A 51 8.25 -5.13 -2.43
CA ILE A 51 9.65 -5.53 -2.28
C ILE A 51 9.95 -6.72 -3.18
N GLY A 52 10.99 -6.56 -4.00
CA GLY A 52 11.55 -7.63 -4.82
C GLY A 52 12.79 -8.26 -4.20
N PRO A 53 13.36 -9.31 -4.84
CA PRO A 53 14.61 -9.91 -4.40
C PRO A 53 15.74 -8.93 -4.65
N THR A 54 16.65 -8.78 -3.69
CA THR A 54 17.85 -8.00 -3.91
C THR A 54 18.92 -8.81 -4.63
N ILE A 55 19.83 -8.14 -5.27
CA ILE A 55 20.86 -8.71 -6.13
C ILE A 55 22.27 -8.33 -5.72
N CYS A 56 22.46 -7.41 -4.78
CA CYS A 56 23.81 -7.05 -4.34
C CYS A 56 24.39 -8.13 -3.39
N SER A 57 25.69 -8.09 -3.18
CA SER A 57 26.41 -9.08 -2.36
C SER A 57 26.04 -9.11 -0.87
N GLN A 58 25.31 -8.09 -0.40
CA GLN A 58 24.82 -8.01 0.98
C GLN A 58 23.48 -8.72 1.17
N THR A 59 22.97 -9.33 0.14
CA THR A 59 21.61 -9.82 -0.01
C THR A 59 21.23 -11.01 0.85
N ALA A 60 22.16 -11.85 1.27
CA ALA A 60 21.83 -13.03 2.07
C ALA A 60 21.10 -12.68 3.37
N ARG A 61 21.54 -11.62 4.05
CA ARG A 61 20.89 -11.12 5.26
C ARG A 61 19.55 -10.45 4.98
N ASP A 62 19.46 -9.75 3.83
CA ASP A 62 18.25 -9.07 3.42
C ASP A 62 17.12 -10.05 3.11
N MET A 63 17.44 -11.18 2.51
CA MET A 63 16.45 -12.23 2.23
C MET A 63 15.88 -12.83 3.51
N ASP A 64 16.70 -13.04 4.54
CA ASP A 64 16.21 -13.50 5.85
C ASP A 64 15.27 -12.47 6.50
N ASP A 65 15.59 -11.18 6.37
CA ASP A 65 14.74 -10.10 6.87
C ASP A 65 13.40 -10.04 6.11
N ILE A 66 13.42 -10.21 4.78
CA ILE A 66 12.18 -10.26 3.98
C ILE A 66 11.31 -11.46 4.35
N LYS A 67 11.92 -12.64 4.48
CA LYS A 67 11.22 -13.86 4.95
C LYS A 67 10.62 -13.65 6.33
N ALA A 68 11.34 -12.97 7.23
CA ALA A 68 10.86 -12.69 8.57
C ALA A 68 9.65 -11.75 8.59
N MET A 69 9.51 -10.85 7.61
CA MET A 69 8.32 -10.00 7.47
C MET A 69 7.08 -10.77 7.01
N GLY A 70 7.24 -11.95 6.38
CA GLY A 70 6.15 -12.89 6.09
C GLY A 70 5.13 -12.42 5.06
N PHE A 71 5.53 -11.65 4.06
CA PHE A 71 4.65 -11.20 2.98
C PHE A 71 4.06 -12.37 2.18
N LYS A 72 2.78 -12.25 1.81
CA LYS A 72 2.07 -13.23 0.99
C LYS A 72 2.48 -13.14 -0.48
N ALA A 73 2.51 -11.95 -1.03
CA ALA A 73 2.83 -11.71 -2.43
C ALA A 73 3.76 -10.51 -2.62
N SER A 74 4.46 -10.49 -3.75
CA SER A 74 5.32 -9.38 -4.18
C SER A 74 4.89 -8.87 -5.56
N ARG A 75 4.62 -7.57 -5.65
CA ARG A 75 4.27 -6.89 -6.90
C ARG A 75 5.52 -6.47 -7.66
N THR A 76 5.63 -6.85 -8.94
CA THR A 76 6.80 -6.58 -9.79
C THR A 76 6.82 -5.13 -10.29
N HIS A 77 7.12 -4.18 -9.40
CA HIS A 77 7.24 -2.78 -9.77
C HIS A 77 8.54 -2.20 -9.26
N ASP A 78 9.23 -1.41 -10.08
CA ASP A 78 10.52 -0.79 -9.80
C ASP A 78 11.68 -1.77 -9.46
N TRP A 79 11.57 -3.01 -9.88
CA TRP A 79 12.61 -4.00 -9.64
C TRP A 79 13.76 -3.83 -10.63
N ALA A 80 14.89 -3.36 -10.12
CA ALA A 80 16.11 -3.17 -10.89
C ALA A 80 17.07 -4.35 -10.73
N LEU A 81 17.86 -4.63 -11.74
CA LEU A 81 18.88 -5.68 -11.67
C LEU A 81 20.16 -5.18 -10.98
N ILE A 82 20.84 -4.18 -11.52
CA ILE A 82 22.07 -3.64 -10.95
C ILE A 82 21.94 -2.17 -10.61
N ASN A 83 21.28 -1.40 -11.46
CA ASN A 83 21.05 0.02 -11.27
C ASN A 83 19.60 0.39 -11.53
N ASP A 84 19.21 1.58 -11.11
CA ASP A 84 17.83 2.03 -11.10
C ASP A 84 17.17 2.11 -12.49
N ASN A 85 17.94 2.11 -13.57
CA ASN A 85 17.42 2.17 -14.93
C ASN A 85 17.21 0.78 -15.57
N GLU A 86 17.67 -0.28 -14.92
CA GLU A 86 17.52 -1.65 -15.41
C GLU A 86 16.25 -2.31 -14.90
N ARG A 87 15.09 -1.77 -15.26
CA ARG A 87 13.76 -2.25 -14.85
C ARG A 87 13.36 -3.51 -15.62
N VAL A 88 13.97 -4.63 -15.27
CA VAL A 88 13.91 -5.87 -16.06
C VAL A 88 12.53 -6.49 -16.19
N CYS A 89 11.57 -6.16 -15.30
CA CYS A 89 10.18 -6.62 -15.43
C CYS A 89 9.35 -5.75 -16.39
N ASP A 90 9.90 -4.65 -16.88
CA ASP A 90 9.21 -3.76 -17.80
C ASP A 90 9.21 -4.33 -19.22
N TYR A 91 8.11 -4.08 -19.96
CA TYR A 91 7.93 -4.69 -21.27
C TYR A 91 9.03 -4.34 -22.27
N TYR A 92 9.60 -3.13 -22.20
CA TYR A 92 10.67 -2.70 -23.11
C TYR A 92 12.03 -3.38 -22.84
N HIS A 93 12.23 -3.94 -21.65
CA HIS A 93 13.36 -4.83 -21.37
C HIS A 93 13.10 -6.24 -21.89
N ILE A 94 11.86 -6.71 -21.77
CA ILE A 94 11.46 -8.04 -22.20
C ILE A 94 11.35 -8.11 -23.74
N PHE A 95 10.77 -7.07 -24.36
CA PHE A 95 10.62 -6.93 -25.82
C PHE A 95 11.23 -5.61 -26.29
N PRO A 96 12.58 -5.54 -26.42
CA PRO A 96 13.28 -4.25 -26.55
C PRO A 96 13.17 -3.60 -27.94
N LEU A 97 12.76 -4.35 -28.95
CA LEU A 97 12.73 -3.86 -30.35
C LEU A 97 11.29 -3.89 -30.88
N ALA A 98 10.55 -2.82 -30.64
CA ALA A 98 9.11 -2.72 -30.92
C ALA A 98 8.72 -3.00 -32.39
N HIS A 99 9.62 -2.86 -33.36
CA HIS A 99 9.37 -3.13 -34.77
C HIS A 99 9.35 -4.63 -35.12
N LEU A 100 9.89 -5.50 -34.26
CA LEU A 100 9.97 -6.93 -34.50
C LEU A 100 8.61 -7.62 -34.29
N ASP A 101 8.51 -8.88 -34.74
CA ASP A 101 7.31 -9.70 -34.55
C ASP A 101 7.16 -10.13 -33.08
N ALA A 102 6.07 -9.74 -32.45
CA ALA A 102 5.76 -10.11 -31.06
C ALA A 102 5.38 -11.60 -30.86
N LYS A 103 5.23 -12.36 -31.94
CA LYS A 103 4.96 -13.81 -31.87
C LYS A 103 6.22 -14.66 -31.97
N ASP A 104 7.34 -14.08 -32.39
CA ASP A 104 8.62 -14.82 -32.48
C ASP A 104 9.33 -14.78 -31.10
N PRO A 105 9.53 -15.96 -30.44
CA PRO A 105 10.18 -16.05 -29.13
C PRO A 105 11.63 -15.53 -29.14
N LYS A 106 12.31 -15.49 -30.29
CA LYS A 106 13.68 -14.99 -30.41
C LYS A 106 13.80 -13.49 -30.17
N ASN A 107 12.69 -12.75 -30.24
CA ASN A 107 12.67 -11.30 -30.07
C ASN A 107 12.50 -10.88 -28.60
N TYR A 108 12.50 -11.85 -27.66
CA TYR A 108 12.31 -11.61 -26.24
C TYR A 108 13.57 -11.87 -25.42
N VAL A 109 13.73 -11.08 -24.35
CA VAL A 109 14.85 -11.16 -23.40
C VAL A 109 14.28 -11.44 -22.00
N PHE A 110 13.93 -12.69 -21.70
CA PHE A 110 13.32 -13.05 -20.42
C PHE A 110 14.32 -13.30 -19.29
N LYS A 111 15.55 -13.73 -19.58
CA LYS A 111 16.51 -14.20 -18.56
C LYS A 111 16.73 -13.27 -17.36
N PRO A 112 16.85 -11.93 -17.51
CA PRO A 112 16.98 -11.05 -16.35
C PRO A 112 15.74 -11.07 -15.44
N THR A 113 14.56 -11.08 -16.05
CA THR A 113 13.28 -11.17 -15.33
C THR A 113 13.12 -12.53 -14.66
N ASP A 114 13.45 -13.63 -15.39
CA ASP A 114 13.42 -15.00 -14.88
C ASP A 114 14.26 -15.13 -13.60
N TYR A 115 15.44 -14.53 -13.61
CA TYR A 115 16.34 -14.55 -12.46
C TYR A 115 15.68 -13.92 -11.23
N LEU A 116 15.03 -12.76 -11.36
CA LEU A 116 14.37 -12.10 -10.24
C LEU A 116 13.11 -12.86 -9.80
N LEU A 117 12.26 -13.30 -10.73
CA LEU A 117 11.03 -14.00 -10.38
C LEU A 117 11.30 -15.37 -9.75
N LYS A 118 12.33 -16.08 -10.21
CA LYS A 118 12.76 -17.33 -9.59
C LYS A 118 13.17 -17.10 -8.14
N ARG A 119 13.97 -16.08 -7.85
CA ARG A 119 14.38 -15.73 -6.49
C ARG A 119 13.21 -15.30 -5.61
N THR A 120 12.26 -14.55 -6.17
CA THR A 120 11.04 -14.18 -5.47
C THR A 120 10.27 -15.41 -4.98
N ARG A 121 10.10 -16.41 -5.84
CA ARG A 121 9.35 -17.63 -5.52
C ARG A 121 10.13 -18.59 -4.63
N GLU A 122 11.39 -18.84 -4.96
CA GLU A 122 12.20 -19.88 -4.30
C GLU A 122 12.93 -19.40 -3.05
N GLU A 123 13.43 -18.14 -3.07
CA GLU A 123 14.22 -17.62 -1.96
C GLU A 123 13.39 -16.74 -1.01
N MET A 124 12.55 -15.83 -1.53
CA MET A 124 11.65 -15.03 -0.69
C MET A 124 10.44 -15.84 -0.23
N GLY A 125 9.98 -16.79 -1.02
CA GLY A 125 8.81 -17.62 -0.73
C GLY A 125 7.49 -16.86 -0.91
N THR A 126 7.47 -15.78 -1.70
CA THR A 126 6.27 -14.98 -1.97
C THR A 126 5.66 -15.33 -3.33
N GLU A 127 4.34 -15.17 -3.44
CA GLU A 127 3.65 -15.24 -4.72
C GLU A 127 4.00 -14.01 -5.57
N VAL A 128 3.93 -14.16 -6.89
CA VAL A 128 4.17 -13.05 -7.82
C VAL A 128 2.85 -12.41 -8.21
N PHE A 129 2.74 -11.11 -8.00
CA PHE A 129 1.73 -10.23 -8.60
C PHE A 129 2.41 -9.44 -9.73
N TYR A 130 2.13 -9.80 -10.99
CA TYR A 130 2.89 -9.28 -12.12
C TYR A 130 2.28 -7.99 -12.67
N ARG A 131 3.04 -6.86 -12.61
CA ARG A 131 2.69 -5.61 -13.27
C ARG A 131 3.24 -5.60 -14.70
N LEU A 132 2.36 -5.63 -15.70
CA LEU A 132 2.65 -5.47 -17.12
C LEU A 132 2.73 -3.98 -17.47
N GLY A 133 3.72 -3.57 -18.25
CA GLY A 133 3.90 -2.16 -18.64
C GLY A 133 5.28 -1.62 -18.24
N THR A 134 5.34 -0.38 -17.79
CA THR A 134 6.58 0.31 -17.45
C THR A 134 6.62 0.80 -16.01
N SER A 135 7.82 0.92 -15.46
CA SER A 135 8.10 1.63 -14.22
C SER A 135 8.26 3.14 -14.46
N ILE A 136 8.33 3.93 -13.39
CA ILE A 136 8.63 5.36 -13.47
C ILE A 136 10.02 5.55 -14.11
N GLU A 137 10.13 6.52 -15.01
CA GLU A 137 11.41 6.86 -15.62
C GLU A 137 12.30 7.63 -14.64
N HIS A 138 13.50 7.11 -14.39
CA HIS A 138 14.49 7.71 -13.49
C HIS A 138 15.71 8.28 -14.22
N SER A 139 15.63 8.49 -15.55
CA SER A 139 16.73 8.98 -16.38
C SER A 139 17.15 10.42 -16.09
N GLY A 140 16.35 11.18 -15.33
CA GLY A 140 16.56 12.61 -15.09
C GLY A 140 16.26 13.49 -16.32
N LEU A 141 15.69 12.92 -17.37
CA LEU A 141 15.25 13.65 -18.55
C LEU A 141 14.02 14.52 -18.22
N LYS A 142 13.91 15.66 -18.87
CA LYS A 142 12.74 16.53 -18.75
C LYS A 142 11.54 15.99 -19.52
N VAL A 143 11.80 15.20 -20.56
CA VAL A 143 10.80 14.55 -21.41
C VAL A 143 10.82 13.05 -21.10
N HIS A 144 9.64 12.50 -20.78
CA HIS A 144 9.48 11.09 -20.43
C HIS A 144 9.19 10.27 -21.69
N PHE A 145 10.07 9.32 -22.02
CA PHE A 145 9.93 8.47 -23.19
C PHE A 145 9.42 7.06 -22.88
N ASN A 146 9.49 6.60 -21.62
CA ASN A 146 8.98 5.29 -21.22
C ASN A 146 7.46 5.15 -21.40
N ASN A 147 6.75 6.25 -21.42
CA ASN A 147 5.28 6.31 -21.46
C ASN A 147 4.77 6.85 -22.81
N VAL A 148 5.58 6.86 -23.86
CA VAL A 148 5.11 7.25 -25.19
C VAL A 148 4.01 6.31 -25.65
N ILE A 149 2.93 6.90 -26.21
CA ILE A 149 1.78 6.14 -26.76
C ILE A 149 2.31 5.15 -27.82
N PRO A 150 2.11 3.84 -27.63
CA PRO A 150 2.55 2.84 -28.61
C PRO A 150 1.85 3.04 -29.97
N GLU A 151 2.57 2.81 -31.05
CA GLU A 151 2.01 2.90 -32.42
C GLU A 151 0.99 1.77 -32.67
N ASP A 152 1.20 0.60 -32.07
CA ASP A 152 0.39 -0.61 -32.29
C ASP A 152 -0.03 -1.23 -30.96
N PHE A 153 -1.28 -0.97 -30.54
CA PHE A 153 -1.85 -1.50 -29.29
C PHE A 153 -2.04 -3.01 -29.33
N ASP A 154 -2.32 -3.60 -30.49
CA ASP A 154 -2.53 -5.03 -30.62
C ASP A 154 -1.19 -5.77 -30.46
N LYS A 155 -0.11 -5.20 -31.01
CA LYS A 155 1.24 -5.72 -30.79
C LYS A 155 1.68 -5.64 -29.35
N LEU A 156 1.44 -4.50 -28.65
CA LEU A 156 1.74 -4.37 -27.23
C LEU A 156 0.93 -5.36 -26.39
N ALA A 157 -0.36 -5.52 -26.68
CA ALA A 157 -1.19 -6.51 -26.00
C ALA A 157 -0.69 -7.94 -26.25
N GLU A 158 -0.15 -8.23 -27.45
CA GLU A 158 0.48 -9.51 -27.76
C GLU A 158 1.77 -9.73 -26.95
N THR A 159 2.60 -8.69 -26.73
CA THR A 159 3.78 -8.83 -25.85
C THR A 159 3.41 -9.15 -24.41
N PHE A 160 2.28 -8.62 -23.92
CA PHE A 160 1.74 -8.95 -22.61
C PHE A 160 1.29 -10.40 -22.57
N ALA A 161 0.57 -10.88 -23.61
CA ALA A 161 0.16 -12.28 -23.70
C ALA A 161 1.36 -13.23 -23.79
N ALA A 162 2.41 -12.84 -24.53
CA ALA A 162 3.66 -13.59 -24.62
C ALA A 162 4.34 -13.73 -23.24
N THR A 163 4.35 -12.66 -22.45
CA THR A 163 4.89 -12.69 -21.09
C THR A 163 4.11 -13.65 -20.19
N VAL A 164 2.78 -13.63 -20.26
CA VAL A 164 1.93 -14.62 -19.55
C VAL A 164 2.21 -16.05 -20.00
N ARG A 165 2.33 -16.29 -21.33
CA ARG A 165 2.67 -17.63 -21.87
C ARG A 165 4.02 -18.11 -21.37
N HIS A 166 5.01 -17.22 -21.30
CA HIS A 166 6.34 -17.55 -20.82
C HIS A 166 6.31 -18.07 -19.38
N TYR A 167 5.62 -17.37 -18.48
CA TYR A 167 5.59 -17.76 -17.07
C TYR A 167 4.54 -18.81 -16.70
N ASN A 168 3.51 -19.00 -17.52
CA ASN A 168 2.41 -19.91 -17.18
C ASN A 168 2.21 -21.09 -18.13
N ARG A 169 2.88 -21.11 -19.30
CA ARG A 169 2.72 -22.17 -20.32
C ARG A 169 4.04 -22.63 -20.96
N GLY A 170 5.18 -22.30 -20.37
CA GLY A 170 6.50 -22.73 -20.83
C GLY A 170 6.95 -22.16 -22.18
N TRP A 171 6.26 -21.15 -22.74
CA TRP A 171 6.62 -20.57 -24.03
C TRP A 171 7.99 -19.87 -23.96
N ALA A 172 8.80 -19.96 -25.04
CA ALA A 172 10.15 -19.40 -25.13
C ALA A 172 11.09 -19.91 -24.02
N ASP A 173 11.13 -21.22 -23.81
CA ASP A 173 11.90 -21.86 -22.72
C ASP A 173 11.54 -21.34 -21.32
N GLY A 174 10.27 -21.00 -21.13
CA GLY A 174 9.73 -20.39 -19.90
C GLY A 174 9.28 -21.40 -18.84
N PHE A 175 8.28 -21.02 -18.07
CA PHE A 175 7.84 -21.74 -16.86
C PHE A 175 6.34 -22.05 -16.88
N GLU A 176 5.94 -22.96 -16.01
CA GLU A 176 4.52 -23.28 -15.74
C GLU A 176 4.18 -22.92 -14.28
N TRP A 177 4.45 -21.67 -13.90
CA TRP A 177 4.32 -21.25 -12.51
C TRP A 177 2.89 -20.95 -12.07
N GLY A 178 1.96 -20.73 -13.00
CA GLY A 178 0.58 -20.43 -12.69
C GLY A 178 0.43 -19.08 -11.97
N ILE A 179 1.20 -18.06 -12.35
CA ILE A 179 1.03 -16.71 -11.81
C ILE A 179 -0.40 -16.25 -12.06
N LYS A 180 -1.11 -15.90 -10.98
CA LYS A 180 -2.54 -15.66 -11.04
C LYS A 180 -2.91 -14.22 -11.41
N TYR A 181 -2.19 -13.23 -10.90
CA TYR A 181 -2.55 -11.82 -11.05
C TYR A 181 -1.64 -11.11 -12.03
N TRP A 182 -2.26 -10.45 -13.03
CA TRP A 182 -1.60 -9.73 -14.11
C TRP A 182 -2.20 -8.34 -14.21
N GLU A 183 -1.45 -7.34 -13.79
CA GLU A 183 -1.86 -5.96 -13.74
C GLU A 183 -1.42 -5.20 -14.98
N ILE A 184 -2.37 -4.52 -15.64
CA ILE A 184 -2.07 -3.71 -16.82
C ILE A 184 -1.68 -2.31 -16.37
N TRP A 185 -0.41 -1.97 -16.55
CA TRP A 185 0.20 -0.65 -16.38
C TRP A 185 0.46 -0.25 -14.92
N ASN A 186 0.91 1.02 -14.75
CA ASN A 186 1.18 1.71 -13.49
C ASN A 186 0.99 3.21 -13.67
N GLU A 187 0.17 3.83 -12.83
CA GLU A 187 -0.05 5.28 -12.71
C GLU A 187 -0.31 6.03 -14.03
N PRO A 188 -1.18 5.56 -14.93
CA PRO A 188 -1.43 6.26 -16.20
C PRO A 188 -2.07 7.64 -16.02
N ASP A 189 -2.46 7.98 -14.79
CA ASP A 189 -3.07 9.24 -14.37
C ASP A 189 -2.10 10.19 -13.67
N GLY A 190 -0.85 9.79 -13.44
CA GLY A 190 0.23 10.59 -12.87
C GLY A 190 0.89 11.48 -13.93
N ILE A 191 1.33 12.68 -13.55
CA ILE A 191 2.00 13.60 -14.50
C ILE A 191 3.26 12.99 -15.09
N GLN A 192 4.04 12.27 -14.28
CA GLN A 192 5.32 11.66 -14.69
C GLN A 192 5.19 10.30 -15.38
N THR A 193 4.00 9.69 -15.31
CA THR A 193 3.75 8.32 -15.72
C THR A 193 2.62 8.19 -16.75
N MET A 194 1.90 9.30 -16.99
CA MET A 194 0.86 9.38 -18.01
C MET A 194 1.45 9.16 -19.41
N TRP A 195 0.67 8.52 -20.26
CA TRP A 195 1.01 8.37 -21.65
C TRP A 195 1.20 9.73 -22.32
N THR A 196 2.24 9.85 -23.15
CA THR A 196 2.61 11.05 -23.89
C THR A 196 2.62 10.77 -25.40
N PRO A 197 2.41 11.79 -26.24
CA PRO A 197 2.52 11.63 -27.69
C PRO A 197 3.96 11.28 -28.12
N PRO A 198 4.18 10.80 -29.35
CA PRO A 198 5.50 10.34 -29.83
C PRO A 198 6.62 11.36 -29.70
N GLU A 199 6.33 12.65 -29.81
CA GLU A 199 7.29 13.74 -29.61
C GLU A 199 7.71 13.90 -28.12
N GLY A 200 7.00 13.24 -27.20
CA GLY A 200 7.14 13.40 -25.76
C GLY A 200 6.57 14.74 -25.25
N LEU A 201 6.40 14.84 -23.94
CA LEU A 201 5.99 16.10 -23.29
C LEU A 201 6.75 16.24 -21.96
N THR A 202 6.99 17.48 -21.56
CA THR A 202 7.50 17.78 -20.23
C THR A 202 6.35 17.72 -19.19
N ASP A 203 6.71 17.56 -17.91
CA ASP A 203 5.75 17.65 -16.81
C ASP A 203 4.97 18.99 -16.84
N GLU A 204 5.64 20.08 -17.25
CA GLU A 204 5.02 21.40 -17.37
C GLU A 204 3.99 21.47 -18.49
N ASP A 205 4.29 20.88 -19.64
CA ASP A 205 3.36 20.81 -20.76
C ASP A 205 2.14 19.98 -20.37
N MET A 206 2.37 18.83 -19.72
CA MET A 206 1.27 17.97 -19.23
C MET A 206 0.42 18.66 -18.16
N LYS A 207 0.98 19.52 -17.32
CA LYS A 207 0.21 20.30 -16.33
C LYS A 207 -0.66 21.37 -16.98
N ARG A 208 -0.19 22.00 -18.05
CA ARG A 208 -0.86 23.15 -18.73
C ARG A 208 -1.95 22.71 -19.70
N ASP A 209 -1.78 21.61 -20.41
CA ASP A 209 -2.67 21.19 -21.49
C ASP A 209 -3.63 20.09 -21.05
N SER A 210 -4.84 20.52 -20.60
CA SER A 210 -5.88 19.58 -20.19
C SER A 210 -6.50 18.79 -21.36
N ALA A 211 -6.53 19.35 -22.55
CA ALA A 211 -7.04 18.65 -23.73
C ALA A 211 -6.11 17.53 -24.13
N LYS A 212 -4.81 17.78 -24.10
CA LYS A 212 -3.78 16.77 -24.36
C LYS A 212 -3.83 15.62 -23.36
N ARG A 213 -3.97 15.95 -22.06
CA ARG A 213 -4.17 14.90 -21.04
C ARG A 213 -5.40 14.04 -21.30
N SER A 214 -6.50 14.65 -21.71
CA SER A 214 -7.73 13.92 -22.04
C SER A 214 -7.54 13.01 -23.26
N GLU A 215 -6.82 13.44 -24.27
CA GLU A 215 -6.46 12.62 -25.43
C GLU A 215 -5.60 11.42 -25.02
N CYS A 216 -4.53 11.65 -24.26
CA CYS A 216 -3.65 10.59 -23.78
C CYS A 216 -4.39 9.59 -22.89
N ARG A 217 -5.30 10.07 -22.02
CA ARG A 217 -6.18 9.21 -21.22
C ARG A 217 -7.08 8.34 -22.09
N ALA A 218 -7.72 8.92 -23.11
CA ALA A 218 -8.58 8.16 -24.01
C ALA A 218 -7.81 7.05 -24.73
N LYS A 219 -6.58 7.32 -25.19
CA LYS A 219 -5.69 6.32 -25.79
C LYS A 219 -5.29 5.22 -24.82
N PHE A 220 -5.01 5.58 -23.58
CA PHE A 220 -4.73 4.59 -22.55
C PHE A 220 -5.95 3.68 -22.28
N VAL A 221 -7.14 4.23 -22.14
CA VAL A 221 -8.38 3.46 -21.93
C VAL A 221 -8.64 2.51 -23.10
N GLU A 222 -8.45 2.97 -24.35
CA GLU A 222 -8.54 2.12 -25.54
C GLU A 222 -7.58 0.93 -25.46
N PHE A 223 -6.31 1.19 -25.14
CA PHE A 223 -5.30 0.12 -24.97
C PHE A 223 -5.65 -0.84 -23.83
N PHE A 224 -6.05 -0.29 -22.66
CA PHE A 224 -6.41 -1.11 -21.50
C PHE A 224 -7.46 -2.17 -21.86
N VAL A 225 -8.52 -1.75 -22.56
CA VAL A 225 -9.58 -2.67 -23.01
C VAL A 225 -9.06 -3.70 -24.03
N LYS A 226 -8.21 -3.29 -24.97
CA LYS A 226 -7.58 -4.23 -25.93
C LYS A 226 -6.70 -5.27 -25.24
N ALA A 227 -5.84 -4.83 -24.32
CA ALA A 227 -4.99 -5.73 -23.56
C ALA A 227 -5.79 -6.68 -22.68
N LEU A 228 -6.81 -6.18 -21.97
CA LEU A 228 -7.71 -6.98 -21.17
C LEU A 228 -8.40 -8.05 -22.02
N LYS A 229 -8.99 -7.68 -23.17
CA LYS A 229 -9.62 -8.64 -24.10
C LYS A 229 -8.64 -9.67 -24.61
N ARG A 230 -7.42 -9.23 -25.02
CA ARG A 230 -6.39 -10.12 -25.54
C ARG A 230 -6.01 -11.19 -24.51
N LEU A 231 -5.78 -10.78 -23.26
CA LEU A 231 -5.41 -11.68 -22.17
C LEU A 231 -6.58 -12.61 -21.79
N LYS A 232 -7.77 -12.07 -21.58
CA LYS A 232 -8.95 -12.88 -21.23
C LYS A 232 -9.35 -13.86 -22.33
N SER A 233 -9.20 -13.50 -23.61
CA SER A 233 -9.54 -14.41 -24.72
C SER A 233 -8.63 -15.64 -24.80
N GLU A 234 -7.36 -15.52 -24.38
CA GLU A 234 -6.41 -16.63 -24.43
C GLU A 234 -6.37 -17.44 -23.14
N PHE A 235 -6.43 -16.77 -21.98
CA PHE A 235 -6.16 -17.41 -20.70
C PHE A 235 -7.42 -17.66 -19.87
N GLY A 236 -8.55 -17.00 -20.21
CA GLY A 236 -9.83 -17.17 -19.50
C GLY A 236 -9.68 -16.90 -18.00
N ASP A 237 -10.24 -17.81 -17.20
CA ASP A 237 -10.24 -17.73 -15.73
C ASP A 237 -9.00 -18.36 -15.08
N THR A 238 -8.03 -18.84 -15.88
CA THR A 238 -6.77 -19.36 -15.34
C THR A 238 -5.90 -18.24 -14.75
N ILE A 239 -6.16 -17.00 -15.15
CA ILE A 239 -5.51 -15.79 -14.64
C ILE A 239 -6.55 -14.73 -14.25
N LYS A 240 -6.15 -13.78 -13.42
CA LYS A 240 -6.90 -12.55 -13.15
C LYS A 240 -6.19 -11.38 -13.77
N VAL A 241 -6.94 -10.58 -14.53
CA VAL A 241 -6.40 -9.41 -15.27
C VAL A 241 -7.15 -8.16 -14.87
N GLY A 242 -6.43 -7.11 -14.52
CA GLY A 242 -7.01 -5.83 -14.11
C GLY A 242 -5.99 -4.70 -14.07
N GLY A 243 -6.22 -3.75 -13.23
CA GLY A 243 -5.40 -2.55 -13.07
C GLY A 243 -6.28 -1.27 -13.02
N PRO A 244 -5.77 -0.10 -13.40
CA PRO A 244 -4.44 0.18 -13.94
C PRO A 244 -3.44 0.76 -12.92
N ALA A 245 -3.59 0.52 -11.63
CA ALA A 245 -2.72 1.07 -10.60
C ALA A 245 -2.72 2.61 -10.61
N LEU A 246 -3.89 3.24 -10.46
CA LEU A 246 -3.99 4.71 -10.44
C LEU A 246 -3.21 5.29 -9.25
N CYS A 247 -2.62 6.47 -9.37
CA CYS A 247 -1.92 7.19 -8.29
C CYS A 247 -2.75 7.36 -7.01
N SER A 248 -4.07 7.30 -7.13
CA SER A 248 -5.06 7.31 -6.05
C SER A 248 -6.41 6.87 -6.57
N TYR A 249 -7.39 6.63 -5.68
CA TYR A 249 -8.76 6.39 -6.12
C TYR A 249 -9.29 7.59 -6.90
N LYS A 250 -9.59 7.39 -8.18
CA LYS A 250 -10.17 8.41 -9.09
C LYS A 250 -11.39 7.81 -9.80
N GLU A 251 -12.56 8.14 -9.28
CA GLU A 251 -13.83 7.60 -9.76
C GLU A 251 -14.09 7.89 -11.24
N ASP A 252 -13.69 9.07 -11.73
CA ASP A 252 -13.85 9.46 -13.13
C ASP A 252 -13.00 8.60 -14.08
N TRP A 253 -11.79 8.20 -13.68
CA TRP A 253 -10.95 7.28 -14.44
C TRP A 253 -11.57 5.89 -14.54
N PHE A 254 -12.05 5.37 -13.41
CA PHE A 254 -12.72 4.06 -13.40
C PHE A 254 -14.03 4.06 -14.18
N LYS A 255 -14.79 5.18 -14.19
CA LYS A 255 -15.99 5.32 -15.02
C LYS A 255 -15.68 5.21 -16.50
N ASP A 256 -14.60 5.84 -16.98
CA ASP A 256 -14.17 5.73 -18.38
C ASP A 256 -13.77 4.30 -18.73
N ILE A 257 -12.94 3.67 -17.90
CA ILE A 257 -12.51 2.28 -18.07
C ILE A 257 -13.72 1.34 -18.09
N PHE A 258 -14.62 1.45 -17.11
CA PHE A 258 -15.79 0.57 -17.01
C PHE A 258 -16.78 0.77 -18.15
N SER A 259 -16.99 2.02 -18.60
CA SER A 259 -17.83 2.30 -19.77
C SER A 259 -17.25 1.64 -21.02
N ALA A 260 -15.95 1.76 -21.24
CA ALA A 260 -15.26 1.14 -22.36
C ALA A 260 -15.26 -0.40 -22.28
N CYS A 261 -15.02 -0.96 -21.10
CA CYS A 261 -15.10 -2.40 -20.87
C CYS A 261 -16.49 -2.96 -21.14
N ARG A 262 -17.56 -2.30 -20.67
CA ARG A 262 -18.94 -2.69 -20.97
C ARG A 262 -19.25 -2.64 -22.46
N ALA A 263 -18.86 -1.58 -23.14
CA ALA A 263 -19.04 -1.44 -24.59
C ALA A 263 -18.32 -2.54 -25.38
N ALA A 264 -17.17 -3.00 -24.87
CA ALA A 264 -16.37 -4.07 -25.46
C ALA A 264 -16.79 -5.48 -25.04
N GLY A 265 -17.76 -5.64 -24.12
CA GLY A 265 -18.22 -6.93 -23.63
C GLY A 265 -17.16 -7.68 -22.80
N VAL A 266 -16.32 -6.99 -22.04
CA VAL A 266 -15.30 -7.56 -21.18
C VAL A 266 -15.37 -6.95 -19.79
N ALA A 267 -15.00 -7.70 -18.74
CA ALA A 267 -14.93 -7.22 -17.36
C ALA A 267 -13.50 -7.38 -16.82
N PRO A 268 -12.97 -6.39 -16.09
CA PRO A 268 -11.73 -6.57 -15.34
C PRO A 268 -12.00 -7.50 -14.14
N ASP A 269 -11.04 -8.38 -13.82
CA ASP A 269 -11.12 -9.23 -12.63
C ASP A 269 -10.82 -8.42 -11.34
N PHE A 270 -10.10 -7.32 -11.46
CA PHE A 270 -9.82 -6.39 -10.37
C PHE A 270 -9.57 -4.98 -10.88
N ILE A 271 -9.75 -4.01 -9.99
CA ILE A 271 -9.23 -2.65 -10.15
C ILE A 271 -8.22 -2.35 -9.06
N SER A 272 -7.25 -1.50 -9.37
CA SER A 272 -6.16 -1.18 -8.44
C SER A 272 -5.81 0.31 -8.43
N TRP A 273 -5.39 0.78 -7.27
CA TRP A 273 -4.90 2.14 -7.08
C TRP A 273 -3.94 2.22 -5.90
N HIS A 274 -3.24 3.34 -5.78
CA HIS A 274 -2.28 3.66 -4.74
C HIS A 274 -2.90 4.49 -3.62
N GLY A 275 -2.26 4.45 -2.46
CA GLY A 275 -2.68 5.22 -1.30
C GLY A 275 -1.50 5.59 -0.41
N TYR A 276 -1.04 6.83 -0.51
CA TYR A 276 -0.04 7.39 0.40
C TYR A 276 -0.75 8.34 1.35
N ARG A 277 -0.89 7.96 2.61
CA ARG A 277 -1.78 8.60 3.59
C ARG A 277 -1.11 8.73 4.96
N ASN A 278 -1.68 9.57 5.81
CA ASN A 278 -1.35 9.70 7.23
C ASN A 278 -2.51 9.34 8.17
N ASP A 279 -3.67 9.03 7.61
CA ASP A 279 -4.83 8.50 8.33
C ASP A 279 -5.02 7.02 7.98
N PRO A 280 -4.85 6.08 8.92
CA PRO A 280 -4.99 4.64 8.66
C PRO A 280 -6.42 4.21 8.32
N MET A 281 -7.44 5.07 8.57
CA MET A 281 -8.84 4.79 8.25
C MET A 281 -9.26 5.30 6.86
N ALA A 282 -8.44 6.11 6.20
CA ALA A 282 -8.80 6.75 4.92
C ALA A 282 -9.13 5.74 3.82
N TYR A 283 -8.45 4.60 3.81
CA TYR A 283 -8.59 3.55 2.80
C TYR A 283 -9.98 2.90 2.77
N ASN A 284 -10.66 2.77 3.91
CA ASN A 284 -11.96 2.10 3.98
C ASN A 284 -13.03 2.83 3.17
N LYS A 285 -13.02 4.17 3.18
CA LYS A 285 -13.96 4.98 2.38
C LYS A 285 -13.72 4.80 0.88
N GLU A 286 -12.44 4.71 0.48
CA GLU A 286 -12.06 4.47 -0.92
C GLU A 286 -12.54 3.09 -1.37
N ALA A 287 -12.36 2.05 -0.53
CA ALA A 287 -12.84 0.71 -0.81
C ALA A 287 -14.37 0.63 -0.93
N ASP A 288 -15.10 1.34 -0.06
CA ASP A 288 -16.57 1.43 -0.13
C ASP A 288 -17.02 2.08 -1.44
N SER A 289 -16.39 3.18 -1.83
CA SER A 289 -16.67 3.89 -3.08
C SER A 289 -16.33 3.03 -4.30
N GLY A 290 -15.18 2.37 -4.30
CA GLY A 290 -14.74 1.47 -5.37
C GLY A 290 -15.70 0.29 -5.55
N ARG A 291 -16.16 -0.33 -4.45
CA ARG A 291 -17.13 -1.43 -4.50
C ARG A 291 -18.48 -0.98 -5.06
N ALA A 292 -18.99 0.15 -4.56
CA ALA A 292 -20.24 0.72 -5.06
C ALA A 292 -20.18 1.05 -6.56
N LEU A 293 -19.04 1.58 -7.01
CA LEU A 293 -18.83 1.86 -8.42
C LEU A 293 -18.81 0.57 -9.26
N CYS A 294 -18.04 -0.45 -8.87
CA CYS A 294 -18.03 -1.75 -9.57
C CYS A 294 -19.44 -2.34 -9.68
N ASP A 295 -20.19 -2.33 -8.57
CA ASP A 295 -21.56 -2.86 -8.51
C ASP A 295 -22.51 -2.09 -9.46
N SER A 296 -22.37 -0.77 -9.57
CA SER A 296 -23.17 0.07 -10.45
C SER A 296 -22.97 -0.23 -11.94
N TYR A 297 -21.78 -0.73 -12.29
CA TYR A 297 -21.47 -1.19 -13.64
C TYR A 297 -21.76 -2.68 -13.87
N GLY A 298 -22.21 -3.41 -12.85
CA GLY A 298 -22.49 -4.85 -12.92
C GLY A 298 -21.25 -5.75 -12.72
N PHE A 299 -20.12 -5.18 -12.36
CA PHE A 299 -18.85 -5.90 -12.10
C PHE A 299 -18.77 -6.39 -10.65
N LYS A 300 -19.71 -7.22 -10.23
CA LYS A 300 -19.88 -7.66 -8.84
C LYS A 300 -18.70 -8.47 -8.32
N ASP A 301 -18.05 -9.24 -9.19
CA ASP A 301 -16.92 -10.11 -8.84
C ASP A 301 -15.55 -9.41 -9.01
N CYS A 302 -15.55 -8.14 -9.43
CA CYS A 302 -14.33 -7.35 -9.58
C CYS A 302 -13.71 -7.08 -8.21
N GLU A 303 -12.48 -7.52 -7.99
CA GLU A 303 -11.74 -7.31 -6.75
C GLU A 303 -11.22 -5.88 -6.64
N LEU A 304 -11.02 -5.41 -5.40
CA LEU A 304 -10.38 -4.13 -5.11
C LEU A 304 -8.99 -4.39 -4.55
N ILE A 305 -7.97 -3.78 -5.15
CA ILE A 305 -6.58 -3.99 -4.76
C ILE A 305 -5.91 -2.65 -4.47
N LEU A 306 -5.41 -2.49 -3.24
CA LEU A 306 -4.55 -1.37 -2.86
C LEU A 306 -3.11 -1.78 -3.15
N ASN A 307 -2.66 -1.59 -4.38
CA ASN A 307 -1.43 -2.20 -4.88
C ASN A 307 -0.14 -1.41 -4.60
N GLU A 308 -0.28 -0.21 -4.03
CA GLU A 308 0.79 0.52 -3.34
C GLU A 308 0.20 1.34 -2.21
N TRP A 309 0.76 1.21 -1.01
CA TRP A 309 0.42 2.09 0.09
C TRP A 309 1.60 2.25 1.06
N HIS A 310 1.70 3.43 1.64
CA HIS A 310 2.70 3.74 2.65
C HIS A 310 2.27 4.93 3.50
N TYR A 311 2.90 5.10 4.65
CA TYR A 311 2.78 6.33 5.45
C TYR A 311 3.35 7.52 4.68
N PHE A 312 2.60 8.61 4.68
CA PHE A 312 3.04 9.89 4.14
C PHE A 312 2.73 10.99 5.14
N GLY A 313 3.77 11.52 5.78
CA GLY A 313 3.63 12.49 6.87
C GLY A 313 3.06 13.84 6.41
N GLU A 314 2.51 14.59 7.35
CA GLU A 314 1.92 15.92 7.11
C GLU A 314 2.95 17.03 6.91
N ASN A 315 4.19 16.78 7.34
CA ASN A 315 5.22 17.81 7.47
C ASN A 315 6.16 17.91 6.28
N TYR A 316 5.87 17.22 5.19
CA TYR A 316 6.65 17.22 3.96
C TYR A 316 5.78 16.91 2.73
N SER A 317 6.23 17.36 1.57
CA SER A 317 5.59 17.12 0.27
C SER A 317 6.35 16.06 -0.54
N TRP A 318 5.78 15.64 -1.67
CA TRP A 318 6.46 14.81 -2.66
C TRP A 318 7.72 15.48 -3.22
N ASP A 319 7.69 16.80 -3.43
CA ASP A 319 8.86 17.55 -3.86
C ASP A 319 9.97 17.54 -2.79
N ASP A 320 9.61 17.63 -1.51
CA ASP A 320 10.57 17.50 -0.42
C ASP A 320 11.23 16.12 -0.41
N MET A 321 10.46 15.07 -0.59
CA MET A 321 11.01 13.71 -0.65
C MET A 321 11.95 13.48 -1.83
N GLN A 322 11.62 14.01 -3.00
CA GLN A 322 12.34 13.70 -4.25
C GLN A 322 13.48 14.68 -4.54
N ARG A 323 13.31 15.96 -4.23
CA ARG A 323 14.17 17.02 -4.77
C ARG A 323 14.81 17.92 -3.72
N CYS A 324 14.37 17.87 -2.48
CA CYS A 324 14.89 18.75 -1.45
C CYS A 324 16.34 18.39 -1.09
N SER A 325 17.23 19.39 -1.17
CA SER A 325 18.62 19.27 -0.71
C SER A 325 18.83 19.86 0.68
N ASP A 326 17.79 20.50 1.28
CA ASP A 326 17.85 21.07 2.61
C ASP A 326 18.03 19.98 3.68
N PRO A 327 19.11 20.01 4.48
CA PRO A 327 19.39 18.99 5.49
C PRO A 327 18.30 18.90 6.56
N ASP A 328 17.69 20.03 6.96
CA ASP A 328 16.66 20.05 8.00
C ASP A 328 15.34 19.43 7.50
N VAL A 329 15.01 19.62 6.23
CA VAL A 329 13.87 18.95 5.58
C VAL A 329 14.13 17.46 5.48
N LYS A 330 15.32 17.06 5.03
CA LYS A 330 15.71 15.64 4.96
C LYS A 330 15.66 14.97 6.31
N ALA A 331 16.18 15.60 7.35
CA ALA A 331 16.13 15.07 8.70
C ALA A 331 14.68 14.83 9.16
N ARG A 332 13.76 15.75 8.92
CA ARG A 332 12.34 15.55 9.25
C ARG A 332 11.68 14.37 8.51
N ILE A 333 12.09 14.12 7.26
CA ILE A 333 11.54 13.03 6.46
C ILE A 333 12.11 11.69 6.92
N TRP A 334 13.40 11.62 7.22
CA TRP A 334 14.13 10.35 7.37
C TRP A 334 14.56 10.01 8.79
N GLU A 335 14.54 10.98 9.70
CA GLU A 335 15.02 10.81 11.06
C GLU A 335 13.93 11.12 12.10
N GLY A 336 14.02 10.49 13.25
CA GLY A 336 13.14 10.72 14.38
C GLY A 336 11.81 9.95 14.36
N PRO A 337 11.00 10.12 15.40
CA PRO A 337 9.80 9.31 15.63
C PRO A 337 8.70 9.53 14.59
N ASP A 338 8.59 10.73 14.03
CA ASP A 338 7.56 11.11 13.05
C ASP A 338 8.03 10.97 11.59
N SER A 339 9.23 10.43 11.37
CA SER A 339 9.80 10.23 10.02
C SER A 339 9.06 9.16 9.23
N HIS A 340 9.36 9.11 7.94
CA HIS A 340 8.77 8.17 6.98
C HIS A 340 8.86 6.70 7.40
N ASN A 341 9.91 6.30 8.10
CA ASN A 341 10.15 4.95 8.59
C ASN A 341 10.26 4.87 10.13
N GLY A 342 9.89 5.94 10.85
CA GLY A 342 9.92 6.03 12.30
C GLY A 342 8.76 5.28 12.99
N ILE A 343 8.65 5.50 14.30
CA ILE A 343 7.62 4.81 15.10
C ILE A 343 6.19 5.20 14.69
N ARG A 344 5.96 6.45 14.28
CA ARG A 344 4.64 6.88 13.80
C ARG A 344 4.24 6.13 12.52
N SER A 345 5.17 6.00 11.56
CA SER A 345 4.97 5.19 10.37
C SER A 345 4.73 3.71 10.68
N ALA A 346 5.45 3.15 11.65
CA ALA A 346 5.25 1.77 12.10
C ALA A 346 3.87 1.54 12.71
N CYS A 347 3.41 2.45 13.56
CA CYS A 347 2.06 2.40 14.14
C CYS A 347 0.98 2.65 13.07
N PHE A 348 1.20 3.59 12.15
CA PHE A 348 0.34 3.76 10.97
C PHE A 348 0.21 2.44 10.19
N THR A 349 1.34 1.79 9.92
CA THR A 349 1.39 0.53 9.18
C THR A 349 0.57 -0.57 9.86
N LEU A 350 0.74 -0.77 11.17
CA LEU A 350 -0.03 -1.77 11.93
C LEU A 350 -1.52 -1.43 11.98
N ALA A 351 -1.88 -0.17 12.23
CA ALA A 351 -3.27 0.27 12.26
C ALA A 351 -3.93 0.13 10.89
N THR A 352 -3.22 0.49 9.81
CA THR A 352 -3.70 0.32 8.44
C THR A 352 -3.95 -1.14 8.11
N LEU A 353 -2.99 -2.03 8.37
CA LEU A 353 -3.14 -3.46 8.10
C LEU A 353 -4.33 -4.05 8.88
N ALA A 354 -4.48 -3.72 10.15
CA ALA A 354 -5.61 -4.15 10.97
C ALA A 354 -6.97 -3.68 10.41
N ASN A 355 -7.04 -2.44 9.92
CA ASN A 355 -8.24 -1.88 9.30
C ASN A 355 -8.54 -2.50 7.93
N LEU A 356 -7.49 -2.74 7.12
CA LEU A 356 -7.63 -3.38 5.81
C LEU A 356 -8.13 -4.82 5.91
N GLU A 357 -7.78 -5.56 6.97
CA GLU A 357 -8.33 -6.89 7.26
C GLU A 357 -9.86 -6.90 7.35
N CYS A 358 -10.46 -5.81 7.80
CA CYS A 358 -11.91 -5.65 7.93
C CYS A 358 -12.53 -4.86 6.76
N SER A 359 -11.77 -4.52 5.73
CA SER A 359 -12.20 -3.72 4.59
C SER A 359 -12.68 -4.55 3.40
N LYS A 360 -13.10 -3.87 2.33
CA LYS A 360 -13.48 -4.49 1.05
C LYS A 360 -12.32 -4.73 0.08
N TYR A 361 -11.10 -4.40 0.45
CA TYR A 361 -9.94 -4.78 -0.35
C TYR A 361 -9.71 -6.29 -0.30
N SER A 362 -9.38 -6.86 -1.44
CA SER A 362 -8.99 -8.27 -1.56
C SER A 362 -7.50 -8.46 -1.27
N GLN A 363 -6.68 -7.49 -1.63
CA GLN A 363 -5.23 -7.49 -1.42
C GLN A 363 -4.73 -6.09 -1.13
N ALA A 364 -3.60 -5.99 -0.40
CA ALA A 364 -2.92 -4.73 -0.17
C ALA A 364 -1.40 -4.93 -0.18
N PHE A 365 -0.67 -3.99 -0.84
CA PHE A 365 0.78 -4.09 -1.03
C PHE A 365 1.46 -2.88 -0.39
N TRP A 366 2.14 -3.11 0.71
CA TRP A 366 3.00 -2.09 1.30
C TRP A 366 4.11 -1.71 0.31
N TYR A 367 4.24 -0.42 -0.02
CA TYR A 367 5.23 0.00 -0.98
C TYR A 367 6.62 0.10 -0.36
N GLY A 368 7.51 -0.73 -0.86
CA GLY A 368 8.95 -0.67 -0.72
C GLY A 368 9.53 -1.29 -1.97
N CYS A 369 10.40 -0.58 -2.66
CA CYS A 369 11.04 -1.07 -3.88
C CYS A 369 12.51 -1.42 -3.66
N ARG A 370 13.03 -1.13 -2.47
CA ARG A 370 14.43 -1.35 -2.07
C ARG A 370 14.47 -1.96 -0.68
N HIS A 371 15.63 -2.49 -0.33
CA HIS A 371 15.85 -3.01 1.03
C HIS A 371 16.38 -1.95 1.97
N THR A 372 17.17 -1.01 1.43
CA THR A 372 17.77 0.08 2.20
C THR A 372 17.29 1.43 1.71
N GLY A 373 17.39 2.43 2.57
CA GLY A 373 17.02 3.81 2.29
C GLY A 373 15.53 4.09 2.45
N SER A 374 15.07 5.16 1.84
CA SER A 374 13.75 5.75 2.06
C SER A 374 12.56 4.83 1.81
N TRP A 375 12.61 4.07 0.73
CA TRP A 375 11.60 3.10 0.33
C TRP A 375 12.00 1.67 0.69
N GLY A 376 12.75 1.53 1.77
CA GLY A 376 13.21 0.27 2.31
C GLY A 376 12.82 0.07 3.78
N PHE A 377 13.32 -0.98 4.38
CA PHE A 377 13.02 -1.33 5.77
C PHE A 377 14.24 -1.21 6.70
N LYS A 378 15.36 -0.70 6.20
CA LYS A 378 16.59 -0.44 6.95
C LYS A 378 17.43 0.67 6.32
N ASP A 379 18.36 1.24 7.09
CA ASP A 379 19.29 2.24 6.63
C ASP A 379 20.51 1.63 5.89
N ALA A 380 21.38 2.51 5.39
CA ALA A 380 22.60 2.09 4.70
C ALA A 380 23.60 1.35 5.62
N LEU A 381 23.50 1.51 6.94
CA LEU A 381 24.30 0.82 7.93
C LEU A 381 23.67 -0.50 8.38
N GLN A 382 22.61 -0.95 7.72
CA GLN A 382 21.87 -2.17 7.99
C GLN A 382 21.06 -2.14 9.30
N LYS A 383 20.87 -0.97 9.92
CA LYS A 383 19.99 -0.81 11.06
C LYS A 383 18.52 -0.84 10.56
N LYS A 384 17.73 -1.70 11.16
CA LYS A 384 16.30 -1.83 10.84
C LYS A 384 15.52 -0.60 11.29
N TYR A 385 14.62 -0.15 10.45
CA TYR A 385 13.66 0.89 10.79
C TYR A 385 12.52 0.33 11.64
N LYS A 386 11.77 1.19 12.30
CA LYS A 386 10.61 0.76 13.11
C LYS A 386 9.54 0.05 12.28
N VAL A 387 9.38 0.45 11.03
CA VAL A 387 8.45 -0.20 10.09
C VAL A 387 8.79 -1.68 9.83
N PHE A 388 10.06 -2.08 9.86
CA PHE A 388 10.44 -3.49 9.75
C PHE A 388 9.80 -4.34 10.86
N TYR A 389 9.87 -3.88 12.09
CA TYR A 389 9.30 -4.60 13.23
C TYR A 389 7.78 -4.67 13.16
N ALA A 390 7.14 -3.60 12.69
CA ALA A 390 5.70 -3.58 12.47
C ALA A 390 5.28 -4.62 11.41
N LEU A 391 5.92 -4.63 10.25
CA LEU A 391 5.65 -5.59 9.19
C LEU A 391 5.90 -7.03 9.64
N LYS A 392 7.02 -7.28 10.35
CA LYS A 392 7.33 -8.58 10.91
C LYS A 392 6.26 -9.06 11.90
N MET A 393 5.86 -8.20 12.84
CA MET A 393 4.82 -8.55 13.83
C MET A 393 3.50 -8.89 13.13
N PHE A 394 3.12 -8.14 12.11
CA PHE A 394 1.88 -8.43 11.39
C PHE A 394 1.98 -9.74 10.60
N GLY A 395 3.13 -10.02 9.99
CA GLY A 395 3.42 -11.31 9.34
C GLY A 395 3.37 -12.49 10.31
N ASP A 396 3.91 -12.33 11.53
CA ASP A 396 3.80 -13.34 12.59
C ASP A 396 2.32 -13.58 12.98
N ILE A 397 1.53 -12.49 13.08
CA ILE A 397 0.06 -12.61 13.34
C ILE A 397 -0.63 -13.39 12.23
N MET A 398 -0.38 -13.07 10.95
CA MET A 398 -0.99 -13.76 9.80
C MET A 398 -0.63 -15.24 9.76
N LYS A 399 0.55 -15.60 10.22
CA LYS A 399 1.04 -16.98 10.26
C LYS A 399 0.47 -17.77 11.43
N GLU A 400 0.33 -17.14 12.61
CA GLU A 400 0.02 -17.83 13.85
C GLU A 400 -1.46 -17.84 14.21
N TYR A 401 -2.24 -16.89 13.70
CA TYR A 401 -3.65 -16.75 14.02
C TYR A 401 -4.51 -16.90 12.78
N SER A 402 -5.72 -17.42 12.96
CA SER A 402 -6.61 -17.75 11.85
C SER A 402 -7.92 -16.97 11.84
N THR A 403 -8.30 -16.36 12.96
CA THR A 403 -9.63 -15.76 13.13
C THR A 403 -9.51 -14.38 13.75
N ILE A 404 -10.18 -13.41 13.16
CA ILE A 404 -10.35 -12.06 13.68
C ILE A 404 -11.59 -12.03 14.57
N CYS A 405 -11.46 -11.42 15.76
CA CYS A 405 -12.57 -11.22 16.67
C CYS A 405 -13.05 -9.76 16.66
N ALA A 406 -14.21 -9.51 17.30
CA ALA A 406 -14.79 -8.18 17.29
C ALA A 406 -14.04 -7.20 18.19
N SER A 407 -13.96 -5.94 17.75
CA SER A 407 -13.41 -4.85 18.54
C SER A 407 -14.14 -3.53 18.28
N GLU A 408 -14.05 -2.63 19.24
CA GLU A 408 -14.46 -1.24 19.16
C GLU A 408 -13.22 -0.38 19.38
N SER A 409 -12.75 0.26 18.31
CA SER A 409 -11.62 1.18 18.30
C SER A 409 -12.10 2.61 18.46
N GLU A 410 -11.29 3.47 19.06
CA GLU A 410 -11.66 4.87 19.29
C GLU A 410 -10.47 5.80 19.04
N GLY A 411 -10.71 6.90 18.33
CA GLY A 411 -9.75 7.95 18.09
C GLY A 411 -8.50 7.41 17.36
N ALA A 412 -7.33 7.63 17.96
CA ALA A 412 -6.05 7.18 17.40
C ALA A 412 -5.70 5.72 17.79
N VAL A 413 -6.57 5.02 18.55
CA VAL A 413 -6.29 3.66 19.01
C VAL A 413 -7.03 2.64 18.16
N THR A 414 -6.28 1.75 17.52
CA THR A 414 -6.80 0.60 16.77
C THR A 414 -6.60 -0.68 17.57
N LEU A 415 -7.63 -1.51 17.64
CA LEU A 415 -7.63 -2.82 18.28
C LEU A 415 -7.77 -3.92 17.22
N PHE A 416 -6.92 -4.94 17.30
CA PHE A 416 -7.01 -6.09 16.41
C PHE A 416 -6.91 -7.40 17.21
N PRO A 417 -8.04 -7.90 17.74
CA PRO A 417 -8.10 -9.16 18.48
C PRO A 417 -8.14 -10.34 17.51
N VAL A 418 -7.27 -11.31 17.75
CA VAL A 418 -7.16 -12.53 16.94
C VAL A 418 -7.11 -13.78 17.81
N LYS A 419 -7.52 -14.91 17.24
CA LYS A 419 -7.33 -16.23 17.85
C LYS A 419 -6.88 -17.25 16.84
N ASP A 420 -6.15 -18.28 17.31
CA ASP A 420 -5.77 -19.41 16.50
C ASP A 420 -6.80 -20.55 16.56
N VAL A 421 -6.54 -21.63 15.81
CA VAL A 421 -7.41 -22.81 15.77
C VAL A 421 -7.53 -23.55 17.12
N SER A 422 -6.57 -23.37 18.02
CA SER A 422 -6.58 -23.94 19.38
C SER A 422 -7.33 -23.06 20.39
N GLY A 423 -7.73 -21.84 20.00
CA GLY A 423 -8.38 -20.86 20.85
C GLY A 423 -7.37 -19.98 21.63
N ARG A 424 -6.08 -20.02 21.35
CA ARG A 424 -5.08 -19.07 21.88
C ARG A 424 -5.41 -17.68 21.37
N LYS A 425 -5.42 -16.70 22.26
CA LYS A 425 -5.90 -15.34 22.00
C LYS A 425 -4.76 -14.35 22.05
N ALA A 426 -4.79 -13.38 21.14
CA ALA A 426 -3.90 -12.23 21.16
C ALA A 426 -4.62 -10.95 20.75
N LEU A 427 -4.13 -9.83 21.24
CA LEU A 427 -4.65 -8.50 20.94
C LEU A 427 -3.50 -7.58 20.54
N LEU A 428 -3.52 -7.11 19.30
CA LEU A 428 -2.71 -5.98 18.89
C LEU A 428 -3.43 -4.68 19.25
N VAL A 429 -2.77 -3.82 20.01
CA VAL A 429 -3.26 -2.49 20.39
C VAL A 429 -2.29 -1.47 19.80
N VAL A 430 -2.77 -0.62 18.91
CA VAL A 430 -1.95 0.38 18.23
C VAL A 430 -2.45 1.77 18.57
N ASP A 431 -1.64 2.59 19.22
CA ASP A 431 -1.89 4.01 19.42
C ASP A 431 -1.10 4.83 18.39
N TYR A 432 -1.80 5.27 17.37
CA TYR A 432 -1.25 6.09 16.29
C TYR A 432 -1.30 7.59 16.66
N GLY A 433 -0.44 8.03 17.57
CA GLY A 433 -0.28 9.44 17.90
C GLY A 433 -1.27 9.99 18.92
N GLY A 434 -1.87 9.12 19.73
CA GLY A 434 -2.74 9.54 20.82
C GLY A 434 -1.99 10.26 21.94
N ALA A 435 -2.62 11.29 22.51
CA ALA A 435 -2.05 12.12 23.58
C ALA A 435 -2.02 11.41 24.97
N SER A 436 -2.76 10.32 25.13
CA SER A 436 -2.84 9.62 26.42
C SER A 436 -1.69 8.65 26.61
N ARG A 437 -1.10 8.64 27.80
CA ARG A 437 -0.14 7.61 28.22
C ARG A 437 -0.78 6.32 28.69
N ARG A 438 -2.08 6.34 29.00
CA ARG A 438 -2.79 5.18 29.52
C ARG A 438 -3.87 4.75 28.55
N ILE A 439 -3.88 3.47 28.23
CA ILE A 439 -4.87 2.83 27.36
C ILE A 439 -5.55 1.75 28.21
N SER A 440 -6.85 1.82 28.33
CA SER A 440 -7.65 0.81 29.05
C SER A 440 -8.63 0.18 28.08
N VAL A 441 -8.55 -1.14 27.92
CA VAL A 441 -9.36 -1.91 26.98
C VAL A 441 -10.23 -2.89 27.78
N LYS A 442 -11.54 -2.90 27.54
CA LYS A 442 -12.43 -3.95 28.02
C LYS A 442 -12.21 -5.19 27.17
N VAL A 443 -11.97 -6.33 27.83
CA VAL A 443 -11.68 -7.59 27.15
C VAL A 443 -12.70 -8.63 27.59
N ALA A 444 -13.49 -9.10 26.62
CA ALA A 444 -14.45 -10.17 26.80
C ALA A 444 -13.94 -11.49 26.16
N GLY A 445 -14.44 -12.63 26.63
CA GLY A 445 -14.10 -13.94 26.09
C GLY A 445 -12.72 -14.48 26.51
N VAL A 446 -12.05 -13.86 27.49
CA VAL A 446 -10.83 -14.36 28.15
C VAL A 446 -11.21 -14.89 29.53
N ALA A 447 -10.79 -16.13 29.87
CA ALA A 447 -11.16 -16.76 31.12
C ALA A 447 -10.55 -16.02 32.34
N ALA A 448 -11.25 -16.05 33.44
CA ALA A 448 -10.74 -15.49 34.71
C ALA A 448 -9.45 -16.23 35.13
N GLY A 449 -8.47 -15.49 35.62
CA GLY A 449 -7.18 -16.03 36.06
C GLY A 449 -6.13 -16.26 34.96
N MET A 450 -6.45 -16.00 33.69
CA MET A 450 -5.42 -15.97 32.64
C MET A 450 -4.45 -14.82 32.85
N GLU A 451 -3.16 -15.09 32.60
CA GLU A 451 -2.12 -14.07 32.56
C GLU A 451 -2.05 -13.40 31.20
N ALA A 452 -1.67 -12.13 31.20
CA ALA A 452 -1.37 -11.40 29.98
C ALA A 452 0.13 -11.16 29.87
N LYS A 453 0.74 -11.53 28.75
CA LYS A 453 2.11 -11.18 28.38
C LYS A 453 2.06 -10.14 27.28
N CYS A 454 2.94 -9.16 27.38
CA CYS A 454 2.95 -8.02 26.45
C CYS A 454 4.35 -7.76 25.93
N VAL A 455 4.43 -7.41 24.65
CA VAL A 455 5.61 -6.81 24.04
C VAL A 455 5.27 -5.45 23.48
N LEU A 456 6.22 -4.50 23.49
CA LEU A 456 6.05 -3.09 23.12
C LEU A 456 6.95 -2.74 21.95
N LEU A 457 6.36 -2.06 20.98
CA LEU A 457 7.05 -1.30 19.94
C LEU A 457 6.81 0.20 20.20
N ASP A 458 7.88 0.95 20.46
CA ASP A 458 7.89 2.40 20.53
C ASP A 458 9.22 2.94 19.98
N ASP A 459 9.54 4.19 20.20
CA ASP A 459 10.79 4.78 19.69
C ASP A 459 12.05 4.05 20.22
N LYS A 460 11.98 3.46 21.41
CA LYS A 460 13.11 2.82 22.11
C LYS A 460 13.06 1.30 22.14
N HIS A 461 11.90 0.69 21.98
CA HIS A 461 11.67 -0.74 22.08
C HIS A 461 11.23 -1.32 20.73
N ASP A 462 11.69 -2.52 20.42
CA ASP A 462 11.47 -3.24 19.16
C ASP A 462 10.68 -4.55 19.40
N PHE A 463 9.47 -4.43 20.01
CA PHE A 463 8.68 -5.53 20.54
C PHE A 463 9.36 -6.30 21.66
N GLU A 464 9.91 -5.56 22.60
CA GLU A 464 10.50 -6.09 23.81
C GLU A 464 9.46 -6.31 24.93
N PRO A 465 9.73 -7.22 25.90
CA PRO A 465 8.82 -7.48 27.00
C PRO A 465 8.44 -6.22 27.77
N HIS A 466 7.12 -6.02 27.97
CA HIS A 466 6.60 -4.86 28.67
C HIS A 466 5.58 -5.27 29.74
N LYS A 467 5.56 -4.52 30.85
CA LYS A 467 4.63 -4.78 31.94
C LYS A 467 3.21 -4.41 31.54
N VAL A 468 2.29 -5.30 31.83
CA VAL A 468 0.87 -5.12 31.58
C VAL A 468 0.06 -5.53 32.80
N ALA A 469 -1.07 -4.89 33.05
CA ALA A 469 -2.02 -5.28 34.06
C ALA A 469 -3.31 -5.77 33.41
N PHE A 470 -3.69 -7.02 33.68
CA PHE A 470 -4.94 -7.60 33.24
C PHE A 470 -5.71 -8.18 34.43
N GLY A 471 -6.95 -7.77 34.59
CA GLY A 471 -7.79 -8.24 35.67
C GLY A 471 -9.21 -7.66 35.60
N GLY A 472 -10.20 -8.38 36.10
CA GLY A 472 -11.60 -7.93 36.06
C GLY A 472 -12.13 -7.67 34.63
N GLY A 473 -11.59 -8.37 33.62
CA GLY A 473 -11.96 -8.15 32.21
C GLY A 473 -11.42 -6.82 31.62
N ARG A 474 -10.40 -6.21 32.24
CA ARG A 474 -9.72 -5.00 31.75
C ARG A 474 -8.25 -5.20 31.56
N LEU A 475 -7.78 -4.76 30.41
CA LEU A 475 -6.36 -4.67 30.05
C LEU A 475 -5.95 -3.20 30.21
N ASN A 476 -4.91 -2.94 31.02
CA ASN A 476 -4.36 -1.60 31.21
C ASN A 476 -2.94 -1.57 30.75
N LEU A 477 -2.67 -0.72 29.75
CA LEU A 477 -1.38 -0.50 29.11
C LEU A 477 -0.89 0.91 29.46
N VAL A 478 0.42 1.07 29.62
CA VAL A 478 1.04 2.37 29.89
C VAL A 478 2.17 2.58 28.91
N LYS A 479 2.07 3.63 28.10
CA LYS A 479 3.16 4.04 27.21
C LYS A 479 4.29 4.68 28.02
N PRO A 480 5.55 4.44 27.66
CA PRO A 480 6.70 5.12 28.28
C PRO A 480 6.67 6.64 28.09
N ASP A 481 6.16 7.08 26.95
CA ASP A 481 6.05 8.51 26.57
C ASP A 481 4.70 8.83 25.90
N PHE A 482 4.57 10.01 25.31
CA PHE A 482 3.36 10.50 24.61
C PHE A 482 3.39 10.26 23.10
N HIS A 483 4.39 9.56 22.57
CA HIS A 483 4.46 9.24 21.14
C HIS A 483 3.61 8.01 20.77
N SER A 484 3.58 7.70 19.49
CA SER A 484 2.95 6.48 18.97
C SER A 484 3.57 5.23 19.58
N ALA A 485 2.76 4.21 19.81
CA ALA A 485 3.20 2.92 20.33
C ALA A 485 2.28 1.79 19.89
N ALA A 486 2.83 0.58 19.79
CA ALA A 486 2.04 -0.62 19.57
C ALA A 486 2.37 -1.68 20.62
N PHE A 487 1.35 -2.35 21.10
CA PHE A 487 1.43 -3.42 22.08
C PHE A 487 0.87 -4.70 21.47
N PHE A 488 1.61 -5.79 21.58
CA PHE A 488 1.06 -7.09 21.25
C PHE A 488 0.93 -7.91 22.53
N VAL A 489 -0.30 -8.25 22.86
CA VAL A 489 -0.67 -8.90 24.11
C VAL A 489 -1.20 -10.30 23.82
N THR A 490 -0.60 -11.31 24.47
CA THR A 490 -1.08 -12.70 24.42
C THR A 490 -1.68 -13.10 25.74
N PHE A 491 -2.76 -13.91 25.71
CA PHE A 491 -3.44 -14.42 26.89
C PHE A 491 -3.20 -15.92 27.03
N GLY A 492 -2.68 -16.35 28.18
CA GLY A 492 -2.32 -17.74 28.45
C GLY A 492 -2.23 -18.02 29.94
N HIS A 493 -1.99 -19.29 30.28
CA HIS A 493 -1.68 -19.73 31.64
C HIS A 493 -0.18 -19.68 31.92
#